data_f39d1a50c5fa8b264e354ff6b34f6b3d
#
_entry.id   f39d1a50c5fa8b264e354ff6b34f6b3d
#
_cell.length_a   1.000
_cell.length_b   1.000
_cell.length_c   1.000
_cell.angle_alpha   90.00
_cell.angle_beta   90.00
_cell.angle_gamma   90.00
#
_symmetry.space_group_name_H-M   'P 1'
#
loop_
_entity.id
_entity.type
_entity.pdbx_description
1 polymer ?
#
loop_
_entity_poly.entity_id
_entity_poly.type
_entity_poly.pdbx_seq_one_letter_code
_entity_poly.pdbx_strand_id
1 'polypeptide(L)'
;MRESRWIPGYCAEHRLDSREVVVGDRTGRRRLGPLAGLVVALVVAAGCMGGGLDQGEPQQPAPERSGRAASPGAETTRADGTTSVAEFKQDFSDAVAGAEQYWTAQFRSSGERFRPIRRVVAYTRAGEVSCGGQPLPRNNAVYCSAGDFIAYDVNWSVSAFRQIGDAFLFYLLGHEYAHGVQTRLGIRYEFTIQQELQADCMAGAYLGDSVRAGTLKVEDGDLDEFREGLLAVGDDPDQPWFAEGAHGTAEQRSEKFFAGYENSLKACDLG
;
A
#
# COMPACT_ATOMS: atom_id res chain seq x y z
N MET A 1 12.12 6.46 -40.09
CA MET A 1 10.90 5.65 -40.20
C MET A 1 11.34 4.19 -40.18
N ARG A 2 11.22 3.50 -39.06
CA ARG A 2 11.31 2.06 -38.94
C ARG A 2 10.11 1.61 -38.14
N GLU A 3 9.19 0.95 -38.78
CA GLU A 3 8.01 0.34 -38.18
C GLU A 3 8.42 -0.81 -37.29
N SER A 4 8.04 -0.77 -36.03
CA SER A 4 8.17 -1.89 -35.10
C SER A 4 7.02 -2.86 -35.30
N ARG A 5 7.34 -4.02 -35.84
CA ARG A 5 6.44 -5.16 -36.07
C ARG A 5 6.26 -5.90 -34.74
N TRP A 6 5.04 -5.95 -34.25
CA TRP A 6 4.64 -6.82 -33.16
C TRP A 6 4.41 -8.24 -33.66
N ILE A 7 4.97 -9.23 -32.99
CA ILE A 7 4.71 -10.66 -33.22
C ILE A 7 3.84 -11.15 -32.06
N PRO A 8 2.66 -11.73 -32.32
CA PRO A 8 1.84 -12.34 -31.27
C PRO A 8 2.27 -13.79 -31.03
N GLY A 9 2.30 -14.18 -29.75
CA GLY A 9 2.25 -15.57 -29.35
C GLY A 9 3.49 -16.09 -28.65
N TYR A 10 3.43 -16.13 -27.31
CA TYR A 10 4.05 -17.22 -26.55
C TYR A 10 3.29 -17.35 -25.22
N CYS A 11 2.34 -18.28 -25.17
CA CYS A 11 1.93 -18.89 -23.91
C CYS A 11 3.04 -19.88 -23.51
N ALA A 12 3.85 -19.52 -22.53
CA ALA A 12 4.71 -20.47 -21.87
C ALA A 12 4.16 -20.65 -20.44
N GLU A 13 3.67 -21.84 -20.17
CA GLU A 13 3.39 -22.30 -18.81
C GLU A 13 4.69 -22.26 -17.99
N HIS A 14 4.90 -21.18 -17.27
CA HIS A 14 5.88 -21.16 -16.20
C HIS A 14 5.15 -21.50 -14.89
N ARG A 15 5.42 -22.72 -14.44
CA ARG A 15 5.14 -23.18 -13.09
C ARG A 15 5.76 -22.16 -12.12
N LEU A 16 4.91 -21.38 -11.47
CA LEU A 16 5.30 -20.44 -10.41
C LEU A 16 5.86 -21.26 -9.26
N ASP A 17 7.16 -21.18 -9.10
CA ASP A 17 7.82 -21.63 -7.88
C ASP A 17 7.34 -20.69 -6.76
N SER A 18 6.55 -21.26 -5.84
CA SER A 18 5.96 -20.54 -4.73
C SER A 18 7.07 -20.01 -3.84
N ARG A 19 7.54 -18.79 -4.09
CA ARG A 19 8.44 -18.12 -3.17
C ARG A 19 7.64 -17.83 -1.92
N GLU A 20 7.95 -18.54 -0.86
CA GLU A 20 7.35 -18.43 0.45
C GLU A 20 7.31 -16.97 0.90
N VAL A 21 6.10 -16.50 1.16
CA VAL A 21 5.89 -15.32 2.00
C VAL A 21 6.30 -15.73 3.41
N VAL A 22 7.53 -15.42 3.80
CA VAL A 22 8.05 -15.76 5.11
C VAL A 22 7.41 -14.86 6.14
N VAL A 23 6.33 -15.34 6.74
CA VAL A 23 5.82 -14.80 8.00
C VAL A 23 6.79 -15.26 9.09
N GLY A 24 7.63 -14.35 9.55
CA GLY A 24 8.62 -14.65 10.59
C GLY A 24 7.94 -14.87 11.94
N ASP A 25 7.62 -16.12 12.26
CA ASP A 25 7.27 -16.54 13.61
C ASP A 25 8.58 -16.86 14.38
N ARG A 26 9.01 -15.91 15.20
CA ARG A 26 10.08 -16.15 16.18
C ARG A 26 9.49 -16.27 17.57
N THR A 27 9.02 -17.46 17.92
CA THR A 27 8.85 -17.86 19.32
C THR A 27 10.21 -18.10 19.96
N GLY A 28 10.91 -17.04 20.29
CA GLY A 28 12.13 -17.07 21.09
C GLY A 28 11.78 -17.30 22.56
N ARG A 29 11.78 -18.54 23.00
CA ARG A 29 11.78 -18.88 24.44
C ARG A 29 13.06 -18.37 25.08
N ARG A 30 13.02 -17.21 25.72
CA ARG A 30 14.01 -16.83 26.72
C ARG A 30 13.58 -17.36 28.09
N ARG A 31 14.36 -18.25 28.62
CA ARG A 31 14.26 -18.66 30.03
C ARG A 31 14.63 -17.50 30.92
N LEU A 32 13.67 -17.05 31.74
CA LEU A 32 13.89 -16.11 32.81
C LEU A 32 14.25 -16.90 34.06
N GLY A 33 15.43 -16.65 34.60
CA GLY A 33 15.81 -17.01 35.95
C GLY A 33 15.16 -16.04 36.95
N PRO A 34 15.00 -16.50 38.21
CA PRO A 34 14.27 -15.72 39.18
C PRO A 34 15.20 -14.69 39.86
N LEU A 35 14.77 -13.43 39.93
CA LEU A 35 15.28 -12.48 40.91
C LEU A 35 14.10 -11.85 41.64
N ALA A 36 14.23 -11.99 42.95
CA ALA A 36 13.29 -11.61 44.00
C ALA A 36 13.25 -10.08 44.24
N GLY A 37 12.09 -9.64 44.66
CA GLY A 37 11.97 -8.62 45.72
C GLY A 37 11.78 -7.18 45.28
N LEU A 38 10.64 -6.56 45.44
CA LEU A 38 10.32 -5.66 46.55
C LEU A 38 8.87 -5.18 46.45
N VAL A 39 8.12 -5.42 47.49
CA VAL A 39 6.77 -4.92 47.76
C VAL A 39 6.89 -3.51 48.27
N VAL A 40 6.12 -2.56 47.71
CA VAL A 40 5.71 -1.35 48.41
C VAL A 40 4.24 -1.13 48.13
N ALA A 41 3.45 -1.35 49.15
CA ALA A 41 2.06 -0.99 49.25
C ALA A 41 1.96 0.46 49.69
N LEU A 42 1.08 1.22 49.09
CA LEU A 42 0.57 2.47 49.66
C LEU A 42 -0.94 2.59 49.39
N VAL A 43 -1.66 2.47 50.43
CA VAL A 43 -3.12 2.69 50.61
C VAL A 43 -3.34 4.11 51.03
N VAL A 44 -4.29 4.82 50.44
CA VAL A 44 -5.10 5.90 51.01
C VAL A 44 -6.36 6.00 50.17
N ALA A 45 -7.50 5.56 50.54
CA ALA A 45 -8.57 6.05 51.45
C ALA A 45 -9.35 7.26 50.89
N ALA A 46 -10.57 6.95 50.53
CA ALA A 46 -11.86 7.53 50.92
C ALA A 46 -12.16 9.03 50.66
N GLY A 47 -13.32 9.24 50.07
CA GLY A 47 -14.06 10.50 50.10
C GLY A 47 -15.45 10.36 49.51
N CYS A 48 -16.45 10.36 50.38
CA CYS A 48 -17.88 10.11 50.12
C CYS A 48 -18.65 11.38 49.72
N MET A 49 -19.92 11.11 49.27
CA MET A 49 -21.15 11.92 49.36
C MET A 49 -21.35 12.98 48.28
N GLY A 50 -22.51 13.10 47.70
CA GLY A 50 -23.93 12.91 47.95
C GLY A 50 -24.70 13.21 46.67
N GLY A 51 -25.74 12.57 46.32
CA GLY A 51 -27.10 12.78 46.78
C GLY A 51 -27.85 13.75 45.90
N GLY A 52 -28.82 13.24 45.09
CA GLY A 52 -29.77 14.08 44.35
C GLY A 52 -30.73 13.21 43.54
N LEU A 53 -31.79 12.78 44.18
CA LEU A 53 -32.97 12.19 43.51
C LEU A 53 -33.77 13.33 42.89
N ASP A 54 -34.12 13.23 41.62
CA ASP A 54 -35.30 13.93 41.14
C ASP A 54 -36.12 12.99 40.24
N GLN A 55 -37.40 12.99 40.50
CA GLN A 55 -38.42 12.11 39.96
C GLN A 55 -38.96 12.72 38.67
N GLY A 56 -39.08 11.89 37.68
CA GLY A 56 -39.61 12.26 36.42
C GLY A 56 -41.11 12.18 36.28
N GLU A 57 -41.69 12.70 35.32
CA GLU A 57 -43.11 12.68 34.95
C GLU A 57 -43.25 12.21 33.50
N PRO A 58 -44.42 11.70 33.11
CA PRO A 58 -44.56 10.73 32.01
C PRO A 58 -44.62 11.39 30.62
N GLN A 59 -43.95 10.78 29.70
CA GLN A 59 -44.01 11.12 28.25
C GLN A 59 -45.32 10.66 27.62
N GLN A 60 -45.99 11.59 26.97
CA GLN A 60 -47.11 11.34 26.06
C GLN A 60 -46.62 10.74 24.74
N PRO A 61 -47.38 9.84 24.10
CA PRO A 61 -47.02 9.28 22.82
C PRO A 61 -47.18 10.28 21.68
N ALA A 62 -46.12 10.45 20.87
CA ALA A 62 -46.16 11.21 19.64
C ALA A 62 -46.92 10.44 18.53
N PRO A 63 -47.59 11.16 17.60
CA PRO A 63 -48.40 10.52 16.55
C PRO A 63 -47.55 9.77 15.55
N GLU A 64 -48.00 8.58 15.21
CA GLU A 64 -47.50 7.73 14.12
C GLU A 64 -47.56 8.50 12.80
N ARG A 65 -46.40 8.79 12.24
CA ARG A 65 -46.29 9.16 10.83
C ARG A 65 -46.16 7.89 10.01
N SER A 66 -47.17 7.61 9.22
CA SER A 66 -47.15 6.61 8.16
C SER A 66 -45.80 6.64 7.41
N GLY A 67 -45.09 5.57 7.55
CA GLY A 67 -43.86 5.33 6.83
C GLY A 67 -44.13 5.15 5.35
N ARG A 68 -43.69 6.11 4.56
CA ARG A 68 -43.44 5.88 3.15
C ARG A 68 -42.21 4.97 3.08
N ALA A 69 -42.39 3.75 2.59
CA ALA A 69 -41.32 2.84 2.33
C ALA A 69 -40.28 3.57 1.46
N ALA A 70 -39.10 3.82 2.02
CA ALA A 70 -37.93 4.14 1.25
C ALA A 70 -37.63 2.90 0.40
N SER A 71 -37.61 3.04 -0.89
CA SER A 71 -36.99 2.08 -1.79
C SER A 71 -35.59 1.77 -1.28
N PRO A 72 -35.15 0.52 -1.27
CA PRO A 72 -33.77 0.21 -0.98
C PRO A 72 -32.94 1.03 -1.98
N GLY A 73 -32.13 1.94 -1.48
CA GLY A 73 -31.07 2.54 -2.28
C GLY A 73 -30.28 1.37 -2.85
N ALA A 74 -30.02 1.42 -4.14
CA ALA A 74 -29.08 0.50 -4.74
C ALA A 74 -27.80 0.64 -3.94
N GLU A 75 -27.50 -0.35 -3.11
CA GLU A 75 -26.13 -0.63 -2.71
C GLU A 75 -25.42 -0.86 -4.03
N THR A 76 -24.58 0.10 -4.42
CA THR A 76 -23.52 -0.17 -5.38
C THR A 76 -22.63 -1.21 -4.72
N THR A 77 -22.97 -2.48 -4.93
CA THR A 77 -22.07 -3.58 -4.71
C THR A 77 -20.85 -3.26 -5.55
N ARG A 78 -19.73 -2.97 -4.91
CA ARG A 78 -18.41 -3.08 -5.56
C ARG A 78 -18.41 -4.46 -6.20
N ALA A 79 -18.20 -4.51 -7.51
CA ALA A 79 -18.48 -5.70 -8.32
C ALA A 79 -17.49 -6.84 -8.08
N ASP A 80 -16.42 -6.59 -7.31
CA ASP A 80 -15.28 -7.48 -7.19
C ASP A 80 -14.99 -7.94 -5.76
N GLY A 81 -15.64 -7.41 -4.74
CA GLY A 81 -14.83 -7.48 -3.59
C GLY A 81 -15.35 -8.22 -2.40
N THR A 82 -14.89 -9.37 -2.17
CA THR A 82 -14.75 -9.82 -0.80
C THR A 82 -13.48 -9.22 -0.23
N THR A 83 -13.56 -8.28 0.72
CA THR A 83 -12.40 -7.73 1.43
C THR A 83 -11.81 -8.73 2.43
N SER A 84 -11.62 -9.97 1.98
CA SER A 84 -11.11 -11.06 2.80
C SER A 84 -9.59 -11.03 2.88
N VAL A 85 -9.02 -11.61 3.95
CA VAL A 85 -7.56 -11.77 4.09
C VAL A 85 -6.98 -12.70 2.99
N ALA A 86 -7.78 -13.63 2.49
CA ALA A 86 -7.33 -14.54 1.43
C ALA A 86 -7.17 -13.77 0.12
N GLU A 87 -8.11 -12.90 -0.21
CA GLU A 87 -8.09 -12.02 -1.36
C GLU A 87 -6.93 -11.02 -1.26
N PHE A 88 -6.80 -10.29 -0.15
CA PHE A 88 -5.64 -9.45 0.09
C PHE A 88 -4.31 -10.15 -0.23
N LYS A 89 -4.15 -11.41 0.19
CA LYS A 89 -2.91 -12.16 -0.08
C LYS A 89 -2.74 -12.50 -1.56
N GLN A 90 -3.84 -12.78 -2.25
CA GLN A 90 -3.81 -13.08 -3.68
C GLN A 90 -3.45 -11.82 -4.46
N ASP A 91 -4.17 -10.71 -4.24
CA ASP A 91 -3.95 -9.44 -4.92
C ASP A 91 -2.55 -8.88 -4.66
N PHE A 92 -2.08 -9.02 -3.41
CA PHE A 92 -0.71 -8.68 -3.06
C PHE A 92 0.32 -9.48 -3.86
N SER A 93 0.10 -10.80 -3.98
CA SER A 93 0.97 -11.67 -4.78
C SER A 93 0.93 -11.31 -6.26
N ASP A 94 -0.26 -11.02 -6.78
CA ASP A 94 -0.47 -10.66 -8.18
C ASP A 94 0.13 -9.29 -8.51
N ALA A 95 0.02 -8.33 -7.60
CA ALA A 95 0.64 -7.02 -7.76
C ALA A 95 2.18 -7.11 -7.83
N VAL A 96 2.80 -7.91 -6.97
CA VAL A 96 4.27 -8.14 -7.01
C VAL A 96 4.66 -8.85 -8.30
N ALA A 97 3.95 -9.91 -8.68
CA ALA A 97 4.25 -10.68 -9.88
C ALA A 97 4.07 -9.85 -11.16
N GLY A 98 3.00 -9.05 -11.21
CA GLY A 98 2.74 -8.14 -12.32
C GLY A 98 3.82 -7.09 -12.50
N ALA A 99 4.26 -6.45 -11.41
CA ALA A 99 5.36 -5.50 -11.44
C ALA A 99 6.68 -6.16 -11.90
N GLU A 100 7.00 -7.35 -11.39
CA GLU A 100 8.19 -8.10 -11.81
C GLU A 100 8.15 -8.44 -13.30
N GLN A 101 7.00 -8.90 -13.79
CA GLN A 101 6.79 -9.23 -15.20
C GLN A 101 6.95 -8.00 -16.10
N TYR A 102 6.31 -6.89 -15.73
CA TYR A 102 6.39 -5.64 -16.47
C TYR A 102 7.85 -5.16 -16.59
N TRP A 103 8.55 -5.02 -15.48
CA TRP A 103 9.93 -4.53 -15.47
C TRP A 103 10.89 -5.48 -16.18
N THR A 104 10.67 -6.80 -16.07
CA THR A 104 11.45 -7.78 -16.83
C THR A 104 11.29 -7.57 -18.34
N ALA A 105 10.07 -7.27 -18.79
CA ALA A 105 9.81 -6.97 -20.20
C ALA A 105 10.45 -5.65 -20.64
N GLN A 106 10.37 -4.59 -19.82
CA GLN A 106 10.98 -3.29 -20.12
C GLN A 106 12.51 -3.38 -20.25
N PHE A 107 13.19 -3.99 -19.28
CA PHE A 107 14.63 -4.19 -19.35
C PHE A 107 15.05 -5.05 -20.56
N ARG A 108 14.30 -6.10 -20.84
CA ARG A 108 14.56 -6.93 -22.02
C ARG A 108 14.42 -6.13 -23.32
N SER A 109 13.43 -5.26 -23.44
CA SER A 109 13.22 -4.42 -24.62
C SER A 109 14.39 -3.43 -24.85
N SER A 110 15.06 -3.04 -23.78
CA SER A 110 16.26 -2.19 -23.80
C SER A 110 17.57 -2.98 -23.97
N GLY A 111 17.49 -4.29 -24.15
CA GLY A 111 18.67 -5.17 -24.27
C GLY A 111 19.34 -5.50 -22.94
N GLU A 112 18.72 -5.14 -21.84
CA GLU A 112 19.24 -5.33 -20.48
C GLU A 112 18.57 -6.50 -19.78
N ARG A 113 19.22 -6.99 -18.71
CA ARG A 113 18.63 -8.02 -17.83
C ARG A 113 18.11 -7.38 -16.57
N PHE A 114 16.81 -7.52 -16.33
CA PHE A 114 16.24 -7.14 -15.04
C PHE A 114 16.66 -8.12 -13.94
N ARG A 115 16.98 -7.58 -12.77
CA ARG A 115 17.19 -8.35 -11.56
C ARG A 115 16.01 -8.05 -10.62
N PRO A 116 15.11 -9.02 -10.39
CA PRO A 116 13.98 -8.83 -9.49
C PRO A 116 14.37 -8.38 -8.10
N ILE A 117 13.44 -7.76 -7.37
CA ILE A 117 13.60 -7.47 -5.96
C ILE A 117 13.74 -8.79 -5.20
N ARG A 118 14.72 -8.84 -4.32
CA ARG A 118 15.19 -10.10 -3.72
C ARG A 118 14.13 -10.80 -2.87
N ARG A 119 13.30 -10.03 -2.16
CA ARG A 119 12.23 -10.55 -1.30
C ARG A 119 11.23 -9.47 -0.93
N VAL A 120 10.05 -9.91 -0.50
CA VAL A 120 9.04 -9.07 0.14
C VAL A 120 8.84 -9.57 1.56
N VAL A 121 8.79 -8.66 2.54
CA VAL A 121 8.79 -8.97 3.98
C VAL A 121 7.60 -8.29 4.64
N ALA A 122 6.72 -9.09 5.23
CA ALA A 122 5.63 -8.63 6.05
C ALA A 122 6.07 -8.39 7.50
N TYR A 123 5.56 -7.35 8.16
CA TYR A 123 5.75 -7.11 9.59
C TYR A 123 4.46 -6.60 10.24
N THR A 124 4.37 -6.71 11.56
CA THR A 124 3.18 -6.34 12.34
C THR A 124 3.46 -5.34 13.45
N ARG A 125 4.74 -5.11 13.76
CA ARG A 125 5.17 -4.21 14.85
C ARG A 125 6.31 -3.32 14.40
N ALA A 126 6.33 -2.09 14.91
CA ALA A 126 7.46 -1.20 14.72
C ALA A 126 8.77 -1.88 15.14
N GLY A 127 9.82 -1.73 14.33
CA GLY A 127 11.16 -2.27 14.61
C GLY A 127 11.31 -3.78 14.41
N GLU A 128 10.27 -4.49 13.97
CA GLU A 128 10.37 -5.94 13.64
C GLU A 128 11.27 -6.17 12.43
N VAL A 129 11.28 -5.21 11.51
CA VAL A 129 12.16 -5.16 10.33
C VAL A 129 12.96 -3.88 10.38
N SER A 130 14.20 -3.91 9.89
CA SER A 130 15.06 -2.73 9.79
C SER A 130 15.64 -2.60 8.39
N CYS A 131 15.80 -1.36 7.93
CA CYS A 131 16.49 -1.01 6.69
C CYS A 131 17.75 -0.21 7.00
N GLY A 132 18.91 -0.69 6.55
CA GLY A 132 20.19 0.00 6.82
C GLY A 132 20.48 0.21 8.31
N GLY A 133 19.95 -0.63 9.19
CA GLY A 133 20.06 -0.50 10.63
C GLY A 133 18.99 0.38 11.28
N GLN A 134 18.17 1.07 10.51
CA GLN A 134 17.04 1.87 11.01
C GLN A 134 15.78 1.00 11.13
N PRO A 135 15.15 0.93 12.31
CA PRO A 135 13.92 0.18 12.49
C PRO A 135 12.77 0.84 11.71
N LEU A 136 11.98 0.02 11.02
CA LEU A 136 10.81 0.51 10.27
C LEU A 136 9.66 0.84 11.22
N PRO A 137 8.96 1.97 11.00
CA PRO A 137 7.78 2.35 11.76
C PRO A 137 6.57 1.47 11.38
N ARG A 138 5.47 1.64 12.11
CA ARG A 138 4.15 1.11 11.70
C ARG A 138 3.55 1.97 10.57
N ASN A 139 2.48 1.42 9.97
CA ASN A 139 1.70 2.07 8.93
C ASN A 139 2.56 2.50 7.74
N ASN A 140 3.40 1.60 7.28
CA ASN A 140 4.37 1.90 6.22
C ASN A 140 4.56 0.71 5.28
N ALA A 141 4.85 1.03 4.03
CA ALA A 141 5.51 0.15 3.08
C ALA A 141 6.76 0.86 2.58
N VAL A 142 7.83 0.12 2.27
CA VAL A 142 9.10 0.71 1.87
C VAL A 142 9.95 -0.27 1.08
N TYR A 143 10.56 0.20 0.00
CA TYR A 143 11.68 -0.49 -0.61
C TYR A 143 12.99 -0.17 0.14
N CYS A 144 13.63 -1.17 0.67
CA CYS A 144 14.91 -1.04 1.35
C CYS A 144 16.08 -1.34 0.40
N SER A 145 16.78 -0.31 -0.04
CA SER A 145 17.93 -0.45 -0.94
C SER A 145 19.11 -1.17 -0.30
N ALA A 146 19.32 -1.01 1.02
CA ALA A 146 20.41 -1.68 1.75
C ALA A 146 20.28 -3.20 1.78
N GLY A 147 19.06 -3.72 1.67
CA GLY A 147 18.79 -5.16 1.71
C GLY A 147 18.12 -5.71 0.45
N ASP A 148 17.81 -4.86 -0.52
CA ASP A 148 17.10 -5.18 -1.76
C ASP A 148 15.79 -5.93 -1.49
N PHE A 149 14.92 -5.34 -0.66
CA PHE A 149 13.64 -5.92 -0.31
C PHE A 149 12.55 -4.84 -0.16
N ILE A 150 11.30 -5.24 -0.39
CA ILE A 150 10.12 -4.45 0.02
C ILE A 150 9.68 -4.97 1.39
N ALA A 151 9.41 -4.06 2.33
CA ALA A 151 8.78 -4.38 3.60
C ALA A 151 7.45 -3.63 3.74
N TYR A 152 6.45 -4.25 4.36
CA TYR A 152 5.14 -3.63 4.57
C TYR A 152 4.50 -4.04 5.89
N ASP A 153 3.80 -3.09 6.53
CA ASP A 153 2.97 -3.36 7.71
C ASP A 153 1.66 -4.03 7.27
N VAL A 154 1.48 -5.30 7.60
CA VAL A 154 0.31 -6.10 7.21
C VAL A 154 -0.99 -5.49 7.72
N ASN A 155 -1.00 -5.02 8.97
CA ASN A 155 -2.24 -4.50 9.57
C ASN A 155 -2.70 -3.23 8.88
N TRP A 156 -1.77 -2.35 8.56
CA TRP A 156 -2.06 -1.12 7.83
C TRP A 156 -2.49 -1.43 6.38
N SER A 157 -1.76 -2.29 5.67
CA SER A 157 -2.06 -2.64 4.29
C SER A 157 -3.42 -3.33 4.15
N VAL A 158 -3.77 -4.25 5.06
CA VAL A 158 -5.10 -4.89 5.10
C VAL A 158 -6.20 -3.86 5.42
N SER A 159 -5.91 -2.89 6.30
CA SER A 159 -6.87 -1.83 6.60
C SER A 159 -7.11 -0.92 5.40
N ALA A 160 -6.05 -0.53 4.69
CA ALA A 160 -6.13 0.27 3.48
C ALA A 160 -6.87 -0.47 2.35
N PHE A 161 -6.55 -1.73 2.11
CA PHE A 161 -7.25 -2.60 1.18
C PHE A 161 -8.77 -2.64 1.43
N ARG A 162 -9.19 -2.75 2.70
CA ARG A 162 -10.60 -2.77 3.06
C ARG A 162 -11.32 -1.43 2.93
N GLN A 163 -10.59 -0.34 3.07
CA GLN A 163 -11.16 1.01 3.06
C GLN A 163 -11.15 1.64 1.68
N ILE A 164 -10.11 1.38 0.92
CA ILE A 164 -9.87 1.99 -0.39
C ILE A 164 -10.22 1.01 -1.51
N GLY A 165 -9.64 -0.21 -1.48
CA GLY A 165 -9.82 -1.27 -2.47
C GLY A 165 -8.51 -1.93 -2.87
N ASP A 166 -8.60 -2.89 -3.77
CA ASP A 166 -7.46 -3.69 -4.23
C ASP A 166 -6.53 -2.92 -5.18
N ALA A 167 -7.08 -2.01 -6.00
CA ALA A 167 -6.28 -1.17 -6.88
C ALA A 167 -5.21 -0.36 -6.10
N PHE A 168 -5.52 0.06 -4.87
CA PHE A 168 -4.53 0.69 -4.01
C PHE A 168 -3.30 -0.18 -3.73
N LEU A 169 -3.48 -1.51 -3.56
CA LEU A 169 -2.34 -2.42 -3.35
C LEU A 169 -1.44 -2.49 -4.58
N PHE A 170 -2.04 -2.53 -5.77
CA PHE A 170 -1.28 -2.53 -7.03
C PHE A 170 -0.49 -1.23 -7.18
N TYR A 171 -1.08 -0.10 -6.85
CA TYR A 171 -0.37 1.17 -6.82
C TYR A 171 0.77 1.16 -5.80
N LEU A 172 0.50 0.82 -4.53
CA LEU A 172 1.48 0.82 -3.45
C LEU A 172 2.69 -0.05 -3.79
N LEU A 173 2.43 -1.28 -4.21
CA LEU A 173 3.51 -2.20 -4.58
C LEU A 173 4.23 -1.80 -5.87
N GLY A 174 3.51 -1.23 -6.83
CA GLY A 174 4.11 -0.65 -8.03
C GLY A 174 5.08 0.49 -7.72
N HIS A 175 4.71 1.34 -6.76
CA HIS A 175 5.54 2.44 -6.25
C HIS A 175 6.81 1.92 -5.55
N GLU A 176 6.68 0.98 -4.61
CA GLU A 176 7.83 0.39 -3.94
C GLU A 176 8.74 -0.38 -4.91
N TYR A 177 8.14 -1.02 -5.90
CA TYR A 177 8.89 -1.70 -6.95
C TYR A 177 9.67 -0.72 -7.83
N ALA A 178 9.09 0.47 -8.10
CA ALA A 178 9.74 1.54 -8.84
C ALA A 178 11.00 2.05 -8.13
N HIS A 179 11.00 2.19 -6.81
CA HIS A 179 12.23 2.49 -6.05
C HIS A 179 13.32 1.43 -6.23
N GLY A 180 12.92 0.17 -6.30
CA GLY A 180 13.82 -0.93 -6.64
C GLY A 180 14.42 -0.77 -8.04
N VAL A 181 13.62 -0.33 -9.01
CA VAL A 181 14.06 -0.05 -10.38
C VAL A 181 14.97 1.18 -10.44
N GLN A 182 14.61 2.27 -9.77
CA GLN A 182 15.48 3.46 -9.65
C GLN A 182 16.89 3.07 -9.14
N THR A 183 16.94 2.21 -8.13
CA THR A 183 18.22 1.69 -7.61
C THR A 183 19.00 0.93 -8.68
N ARG A 184 18.34 0.13 -9.52
CA ARG A 184 18.98 -0.66 -10.60
C ARG A 184 19.46 0.21 -11.75
N LEU A 185 18.74 1.28 -12.05
CA LEU A 185 19.10 2.27 -13.05
C LEU A 185 20.14 3.30 -12.54
N GLY A 186 20.45 3.28 -11.23
CA GLY A 186 21.36 4.24 -10.62
C GLY A 186 20.81 5.66 -10.54
N ILE A 187 19.48 5.81 -10.63
CA ILE A 187 18.81 7.10 -10.54
C ILE A 187 18.97 7.66 -9.12
N ARG A 188 19.39 8.91 -9.05
CA ARG A 188 19.60 9.65 -7.81
C ARG A 188 19.11 11.07 -8.00
N TYR A 189 18.38 11.58 -7.04
CA TYR A 189 17.93 12.96 -7.02
C TYR A 189 18.50 13.70 -5.81
N GLU A 190 18.58 15.01 -5.90
CA GLU A 190 19.02 15.88 -4.81
C GLU A 190 17.97 15.92 -3.69
N PHE A 191 16.69 15.92 -4.06
CA PHE A 191 15.57 15.96 -3.13
C PHE A 191 14.73 14.70 -3.21
N THR A 192 14.28 14.23 -2.05
CA THR A 192 13.46 13.01 -1.91
C THR A 192 12.21 13.10 -2.78
N ILE A 193 11.50 14.22 -2.77
CA ILE A 193 10.26 14.42 -3.53
C ILE A 193 10.41 14.09 -5.02
N GLN A 194 11.56 14.38 -5.62
CA GLN A 194 11.79 14.08 -7.05
C GLN A 194 11.82 12.58 -7.30
N GLN A 195 12.42 11.84 -6.37
CA GLN A 195 12.48 10.38 -6.43
C GLN A 195 11.11 9.75 -6.22
N GLU A 196 10.34 10.29 -5.29
CA GLU A 196 8.98 9.85 -4.98
C GLU A 196 8.02 10.08 -6.14
N LEU A 197 7.99 11.29 -6.68
CA LEU A 197 7.13 11.64 -7.81
C LEU A 197 7.50 10.86 -9.08
N GLN A 198 8.77 10.53 -9.28
CA GLN A 198 9.15 9.63 -10.36
C GLN A 198 8.67 8.20 -10.08
N ALA A 199 8.74 7.72 -8.84
CA ALA A 199 8.24 6.39 -8.48
C ALA A 199 6.72 6.29 -8.71
N ASP A 200 5.96 7.34 -8.38
CA ASP A 200 4.54 7.42 -8.70
C ASP A 200 4.28 7.34 -10.22
N CYS A 201 5.04 8.10 -11.02
CA CYS A 201 4.95 8.03 -12.48
C CYS A 201 5.25 6.62 -13.01
N MET A 202 6.28 5.98 -12.51
CA MET A 202 6.68 4.63 -12.91
C MET A 202 5.65 3.57 -12.49
N ALA A 203 5.00 3.74 -11.32
CA ALA A 203 3.88 2.91 -10.90
C ALA A 203 2.68 3.09 -11.84
N GLY A 204 2.35 4.32 -12.17
CA GLY A 204 1.31 4.63 -13.15
C GLY A 204 1.59 4.01 -14.52
N ALA A 205 2.82 4.13 -15.01
CA ALA A 205 3.24 3.53 -16.28
C ALA A 205 3.10 2.00 -16.27
N TYR A 206 3.54 1.36 -15.19
CA TYR A 206 3.36 -0.09 -14.99
C TYR A 206 1.88 -0.49 -15.13
N LEU A 207 1.01 0.16 -14.36
CA LEU A 207 -0.41 -0.19 -14.34
C LEU A 207 -1.10 0.12 -15.67
N GLY A 208 -0.90 1.31 -16.20
CA GLY A 208 -1.50 1.72 -17.47
C GLY A 208 -1.05 0.87 -18.66
N ASP A 209 0.24 0.54 -18.74
CA ASP A 209 0.76 -0.35 -19.78
C ASP A 209 0.23 -1.77 -19.64
N SER A 210 0.13 -2.29 -18.39
CA SER A 210 -0.42 -3.61 -18.11
C SER A 210 -1.89 -3.72 -18.51
N VAL A 211 -2.68 -2.68 -18.25
CA VAL A 211 -4.08 -2.60 -18.71
C VAL A 211 -4.16 -2.58 -20.24
N ARG A 212 -3.38 -1.74 -20.89
CA ARG A 212 -3.34 -1.67 -22.37
C ARG A 212 -2.88 -2.98 -23.01
N ALA A 213 -1.99 -3.70 -22.35
CA ALA A 213 -1.52 -5.02 -22.80
C ALA A 213 -2.50 -6.16 -22.48
N GLY A 214 -3.55 -5.89 -21.67
CA GLY A 214 -4.51 -6.91 -21.23
C GLY A 214 -3.95 -7.90 -20.22
N THR A 215 -2.84 -7.56 -19.56
CA THR A 215 -2.22 -8.37 -18.47
C THR A 215 -2.75 -7.99 -17.09
N LEU A 216 -3.39 -6.84 -16.96
CA LEU A 216 -4.14 -6.38 -15.80
C LEU A 216 -5.52 -5.94 -16.27
N LYS A 217 -6.55 -6.22 -15.48
CA LYS A 217 -7.89 -5.69 -15.69
C LYS A 217 -8.11 -4.54 -14.72
N VAL A 218 -8.77 -3.50 -15.18
CA VAL A 218 -9.31 -2.41 -14.37
C VAL A 218 -10.81 -2.61 -14.31
N GLU A 219 -11.36 -2.63 -13.13
CA GLU A 219 -12.78 -2.75 -12.87
C GLU A 219 -13.42 -1.37 -12.59
N ASP A 220 -14.75 -1.35 -12.51
CA ASP A 220 -15.46 -0.11 -12.22
C ASP A 220 -15.15 0.34 -10.78
N GLY A 221 -14.48 1.48 -10.63
CA GLY A 221 -14.07 2.04 -9.33
C GLY A 221 -12.56 2.13 -9.13
N ASP A 222 -11.75 1.27 -9.75
CA ASP A 222 -10.29 1.20 -9.53
C ASP A 222 -9.58 2.55 -9.75
N LEU A 223 -10.02 3.33 -10.74
CA LEU A 223 -9.43 4.65 -10.98
C LEU A 223 -9.71 5.62 -9.82
N ASP A 224 -10.83 5.47 -9.14
CA ASP A 224 -11.14 6.25 -7.95
C ASP A 224 -10.35 5.73 -6.74
N GLU A 225 -10.14 4.42 -6.64
CA GLU A 225 -9.28 3.82 -5.63
C GLU A 225 -7.82 4.28 -5.75
N PHE A 226 -7.30 4.42 -6.97
CA PHE A 226 -5.98 5.05 -7.16
C PHE A 226 -5.95 6.48 -6.64
N ARG A 227 -7.00 7.29 -6.92
CA ARG A 227 -7.07 8.68 -6.43
C ARG A 227 -7.19 8.74 -4.90
N GLU A 228 -8.06 7.91 -4.33
CA GLU A 228 -8.24 7.81 -2.88
C GLU A 228 -6.95 7.36 -2.18
N GLY A 229 -6.25 6.38 -2.76
CA GLY A 229 -4.97 5.92 -2.28
C GLY A 229 -3.90 7.01 -2.29
N LEU A 230 -3.77 7.73 -3.41
CA LEU A 230 -2.83 8.84 -3.55
C LEU A 230 -3.16 9.99 -2.58
N LEU A 231 -4.45 10.25 -2.35
CA LEU A 231 -4.90 11.21 -1.34
C LEU A 231 -4.51 10.79 0.08
N ALA A 232 -4.63 9.50 0.38
CA ALA A 232 -4.33 8.95 1.71
C ALA A 232 -2.83 8.94 2.07
N VAL A 233 -1.94 8.95 1.06
CA VAL A 233 -0.49 8.88 1.24
C VAL A 233 0.24 10.18 0.83
N GLY A 234 -0.50 11.23 0.46
CA GLY A 234 0.06 12.55 0.15
C GLY A 234 0.50 13.31 1.40
N ASP A 235 1.55 14.10 1.25
CA ASP A 235 2.03 15.00 2.30
C ASP A 235 1.05 16.16 2.55
N ASP A 236 1.16 16.77 3.74
CA ASP A 236 0.48 18.02 4.04
C ASP A 236 0.91 19.11 3.02
N PRO A 237 -0.02 19.85 2.41
CA PRO A 237 0.30 20.91 1.46
C PRO A 237 1.25 21.99 2.01
N ASP A 238 1.28 22.18 3.32
CA ASP A 238 2.17 23.14 3.98
C ASP A 238 3.59 22.57 4.25
N GLN A 239 3.83 21.28 4.00
CA GLN A 239 5.16 20.69 4.13
C GLN A 239 6.10 21.25 3.04
N PRO A 240 7.30 21.76 3.42
CA PRO A 240 8.25 22.24 2.43
C PRO A 240 8.68 21.12 1.46
N TRP A 241 8.58 21.35 0.18
CA TRP A 241 8.93 20.37 -0.85
C TRP A 241 10.38 19.86 -0.78
N PHE A 242 11.28 20.64 -0.18
CA PHE A 242 12.69 20.31 0.00
C PHE A 242 12.97 19.61 1.35
N ALA A 243 11.93 19.35 2.16
CA ALA A 243 12.11 18.66 3.43
C ALA A 243 12.63 17.22 3.19
N GLU A 244 13.50 16.77 4.08
CA GLU A 244 13.92 15.38 4.08
C GLU A 244 12.71 14.46 4.29
N GLY A 245 12.56 13.47 3.40
CA GLY A 245 11.41 12.56 3.42
C GLY A 245 10.11 13.14 2.84
N ALA A 246 10.15 14.30 2.15
CA ALA A 246 8.98 14.79 1.44
C ALA A 246 8.62 13.87 0.27
N HIS A 247 7.34 13.43 0.22
CA HIS A 247 6.82 12.54 -0.83
C HIS A 247 6.05 13.31 -1.91
N GLY A 248 5.61 14.52 -1.59
CA GLY A 248 4.74 15.34 -2.43
C GLY A 248 3.28 15.32 -1.98
N THR A 249 2.58 16.40 -2.28
CA THR A 249 1.16 16.50 -1.98
C THR A 249 0.35 15.49 -2.80
N ALA A 250 -0.86 15.17 -2.35
CA ALA A 250 -1.77 14.28 -3.07
C ALA A 250 -1.99 14.70 -4.54
N GLU A 251 -2.04 16.01 -4.80
CA GLU A 251 -2.19 16.55 -6.16
C GLU A 251 -0.95 16.26 -7.01
N GLN A 252 0.25 16.55 -6.50
CA GLN A 252 1.52 16.28 -7.20
C GLN A 252 1.70 14.80 -7.50
N ARG A 253 1.42 13.94 -6.52
CA ARG A 253 1.50 12.48 -6.66
C ARG A 253 0.52 11.96 -7.70
N SER A 254 -0.75 12.43 -7.65
CA SER A 254 -1.80 12.08 -8.62
C SER A 254 -1.42 12.52 -10.03
N GLU A 255 -0.94 13.75 -10.21
CA GLU A 255 -0.49 14.25 -11.51
C GLU A 255 0.57 13.32 -12.11
N LYS A 256 1.59 12.96 -11.34
CA LYS A 256 2.68 12.10 -11.79
C LYS A 256 2.24 10.68 -12.09
N PHE A 257 1.42 10.10 -11.21
CA PHE A 257 0.86 8.77 -11.42
C PHE A 257 0.05 8.70 -12.72
N PHE A 258 -0.90 9.60 -12.91
CA PHE A 258 -1.75 9.60 -14.11
C PHE A 258 -0.98 9.99 -15.38
N ALA A 259 0.05 10.83 -15.28
CA ALA A 259 0.95 11.07 -16.41
C ALA A 259 1.62 9.77 -16.89
N GLY A 260 2.11 8.94 -15.97
CA GLY A 260 2.66 7.61 -16.28
C GLY A 260 1.60 6.66 -16.81
N TYR A 261 0.44 6.59 -16.13
CA TYR A 261 -0.66 5.71 -16.49
C TYR A 261 -1.16 5.92 -17.92
N GLU A 262 -1.29 7.17 -18.35
CA GLU A 262 -1.76 7.55 -19.67
C GLU A 262 -0.67 7.46 -20.75
N ASN A 263 0.58 7.80 -20.41
CA ASN A 263 1.64 8.03 -21.36
C ASN A 263 2.83 7.07 -21.25
N SER A 264 2.75 6.04 -20.41
CA SER A 264 3.83 5.06 -20.22
C SER A 264 5.12 5.67 -19.63
N LEU A 265 6.19 4.92 -19.59
CA LEU A 265 7.50 5.33 -19.03
C LEU A 265 8.12 6.58 -19.69
N LYS A 266 7.70 6.95 -20.90
CA LYS A 266 8.20 8.17 -21.56
C LYS A 266 7.81 9.46 -20.81
N ALA A 267 6.81 9.41 -19.92
CA ALA A 267 6.41 10.52 -19.07
C ALA A 267 7.22 10.63 -17.77
N CYS A 268 8.10 9.65 -17.47
CA CYS A 268 8.69 9.45 -16.14
C CYS A 268 10.16 9.87 -16.04
N ASP A 269 10.71 10.57 -17.02
CA ASP A 269 12.08 11.13 -16.99
C ASP A 269 13.15 10.09 -16.56
N LEU A 270 13.20 8.96 -17.24
CA LEU A 270 14.15 7.89 -16.92
C LEU A 270 15.59 8.14 -17.43
N GLY A 271 15.85 9.26 -18.12
CA GLY A 271 17.15 9.62 -18.67
C GLY A 271 17.25 9.47 -20.17
#